data_65bf239b9d89aaa34ec15b8fb9b16218
#
_entry.id   65bf239b9d89aaa34ec15b8fb9b16218
#
_cell.length_a   1.000
_cell.length_b   1.000
_cell.length_c   1.000
_cell.angle_alpha   90.00
_cell.angle_beta   90.00
_cell.angle_gamma   90.00
#
_symmetry.space_group_name_H-M   'P 1'
#
loop_
_entity.id
_entity.type
_entity.pdbx_description
1 polymer ?
#
loop_
_entity_poly.entity_id
_entity_poly.type
_entity_poly.pdbx_seq_one_letter_code
_entity_poly.pdbx_strand_id
1 'polypeptide(L)'
;MSDEKAELVSHEVAFKGYFQVGRYVFRHTLHKGGMSDVVSREVFERGQAGGVLMYDPGRDEVVLIRQFRAGAYAAGRHPWTWEIVAGIIEEKETAEIMIRRETVEEAGLSVGELIPIQNVMLTPGACSESCQIFLGRIDSSKAGGVFGLAEEHEDILVKVLPFAEAYALVERNEIDNAVGVIALQWLALHRDEVRKRWR
;
A
#
# COMPACT_ATOMS: atom_id res chain seq x y z
N MET A 1 7.92 -20.67 22.09
CA MET A 1 8.02 -20.26 20.66
C MET A 1 8.79 -21.36 19.98
N SER A 2 8.30 -21.86 18.85
CA SER A 2 8.89 -22.99 18.13
C SER A 2 10.31 -22.66 17.67
N ASP A 3 11.20 -23.67 17.68
CA ASP A 3 12.57 -23.57 17.11
C ASP A 3 12.53 -23.47 15.58
N GLU A 4 11.68 -22.61 15.03
CA GLU A 4 11.53 -22.40 13.60
C GLU A 4 12.76 -21.70 13.06
N LYS A 5 13.41 -22.32 12.07
CA LYS A 5 14.62 -21.82 11.43
C LYS A 5 14.49 -21.92 9.90
N ALA A 6 15.02 -20.94 9.22
CA ALA A 6 15.27 -20.99 7.78
C ALA A 6 16.77 -20.78 7.53
N GLU A 7 17.34 -21.56 6.64
CA GLU A 7 18.75 -21.51 6.25
C GLU A 7 18.82 -21.16 4.77
N LEU A 8 19.37 -19.98 4.45
CA LEU A 8 19.65 -19.60 3.06
C LEU A 8 20.87 -20.40 2.56
N VAL A 9 20.68 -21.19 1.50
CA VAL A 9 21.74 -21.96 0.83
C VAL A 9 22.40 -21.10 -0.23
N SER A 10 21.62 -20.44 -1.08
CA SER A 10 22.11 -19.49 -2.09
C SER A 10 21.04 -18.49 -2.51
N HIS A 11 21.49 -17.36 -3.04
CA HIS A 11 20.64 -16.34 -3.66
C HIS A 11 21.33 -15.84 -4.93
N GLU A 12 20.58 -15.73 -6.02
CA GLU A 12 21.03 -15.14 -7.28
C GLU A 12 19.92 -14.27 -7.88
N VAL A 13 20.31 -13.29 -8.68
CA VAL A 13 19.35 -12.48 -9.45
C VAL A 13 18.97 -13.26 -10.70
N ALA A 14 17.72 -13.74 -10.77
CA ALA A 14 17.19 -14.48 -11.91
C ALA A 14 16.76 -13.55 -13.06
N PHE A 15 16.25 -12.34 -12.72
CA PHE A 15 15.90 -11.29 -13.69
C PHE A 15 16.14 -9.91 -13.08
N LYS A 16 16.60 -8.96 -13.87
CA LYS A 16 16.75 -7.56 -13.49
C LYS A 16 16.34 -6.66 -14.65
N GLY A 17 15.23 -5.96 -14.44
CA GLY A 17 14.73 -4.88 -15.30
C GLY A 17 14.47 -3.65 -14.42
N TYR A 18 13.30 -3.01 -14.60
CA TYR A 18 12.82 -2.00 -13.65
C TYR A 18 12.62 -2.62 -12.26
N PHE A 19 12.03 -3.82 -12.22
CA PHE A 19 11.96 -4.66 -11.03
C PHE A 19 13.03 -5.78 -11.08
N GLN A 20 13.19 -6.45 -9.94
CA GLN A 20 14.09 -7.57 -9.80
C GLN A 20 13.33 -8.83 -9.37
N VAL A 21 13.75 -10.00 -9.89
CA VAL A 21 13.34 -11.31 -9.38
C VAL A 21 14.58 -12.03 -8.88
N GLY A 22 14.61 -12.34 -7.57
CA GLY A 22 15.63 -13.15 -6.93
C GLY A 22 15.25 -14.62 -6.94
N ARG A 23 16.23 -15.52 -7.19
CA ARG A 23 16.08 -16.96 -6.94
C ARG A 23 16.73 -17.29 -5.61
N TYR A 24 15.93 -17.71 -4.65
CA TYR A 24 16.33 -18.09 -3.31
C TYR A 24 16.29 -19.61 -3.17
N VAL A 25 17.39 -20.17 -2.69
CA VAL A 25 17.49 -21.60 -2.37
C VAL A 25 17.69 -21.72 -0.87
N PHE A 26 16.82 -22.45 -0.19
CA PHE A 26 16.84 -22.53 1.27
C PHE A 26 16.31 -23.87 1.77
N ARG A 27 16.48 -24.10 3.08
CA ARG A 27 15.86 -25.15 3.88
C ARG A 27 15.16 -24.52 5.07
N HIS A 28 14.15 -25.18 5.57
CA HIS A 28 13.44 -24.69 6.77
C HIS A 28 12.99 -25.87 7.66
N THR A 29 12.75 -25.60 8.92
CA THR A 29 12.20 -26.59 9.83
C THR A 29 10.78 -26.98 9.42
N LEU A 30 10.46 -28.26 9.63
CA LEU A 30 9.13 -28.82 9.36
C LEU A 30 8.32 -28.92 10.65
N HIS A 31 7.03 -28.63 10.60
CA HIS A 31 6.12 -28.81 11.76
C HIS A 31 6.09 -30.25 12.28
N LYS A 32 6.35 -31.24 11.43
CA LYS A 32 6.49 -32.65 11.81
C LYS A 32 7.86 -33.02 12.42
N GLY A 33 8.75 -32.03 12.55
CA GLY A 33 10.13 -32.17 13.02
C GLY A 33 11.14 -32.38 11.89
N GLY A 34 12.38 -32.00 12.15
CA GLY A 34 13.50 -32.03 11.20
C GLY A 34 13.49 -30.86 10.23
N MET A 35 14.40 -30.94 9.24
CA MET A 35 14.56 -29.93 8.18
C MET A 35 13.92 -30.41 6.87
N SER A 36 13.46 -29.48 6.07
CA SER A 36 12.99 -29.74 4.70
C SER A 36 14.16 -30.20 3.80
N ASP A 37 13.83 -30.79 2.66
CA ASP A 37 14.74 -30.82 1.54
C ASP A 37 15.07 -29.39 1.09
N VAL A 38 16.08 -29.27 0.23
CA VAL A 38 16.43 -28.00 -0.41
C VAL A 38 15.28 -27.58 -1.32
N VAL A 39 14.77 -26.37 -1.13
CA VAL A 39 13.69 -25.80 -1.95
C VAL A 39 14.16 -24.52 -2.63
N SER A 40 13.77 -24.32 -3.87
CA SER A 40 14.03 -23.10 -4.65
C SER A 40 12.73 -22.32 -4.86
N ARG A 41 12.80 -20.99 -4.69
CA ARG A 41 11.67 -20.07 -4.94
C ARG A 41 12.17 -18.84 -5.67
N GLU A 42 11.33 -18.34 -6.56
CA GLU A 42 11.51 -17.03 -7.16
C GLU A 42 10.72 -16.01 -6.34
N VAL A 43 11.36 -14.88 -6.02
CA VAL A 43 10.80 -13.80 -5.21
C VAL A 43 10.88 -12.52 -6.01
N PHE A 44 9.73 -11.85 -6.15
CA PHE A 44 9.63 -10.52 -6.75
C PHE A 44 10.04 -9.48 -5.70
N GLU A 45 11.12 -8.75 -5.98
CA GLU A 45 11.71 -7.77 -5.07
C GLU A 45 11.34 -6.35 -5.51
N ARG A 46 10.51 -5.68 -4.72
CA ARG A 46 10.01 -4.32 -4.98
C ARG A 46 10.43 -3.29 -3.93
N GLY A 47 11.06 -3.74 -2.84
CA GLY A 47 11.39 -2.87 -1.71
C GLY A 47 10.21 -2.65 -0.76
N GLN A 48 10.30 -1.55 -0.02
CA GLN A 48 9.30 -1.17 0.97
C GLN A 48 8.41 -0.07 0.41
N ALA A 49 7.14 -0.12 0.76
CA ALA A 49 6.15 0.88 0.35
C ALA A 49 5.44 1.48 1.57
N GLY A 50 4.79 2.59 1.36
CA GLY A 50 3.85 3.15 2.31
C GLY A 50 2.60 3.65 1.61
N GLY A 51 1.51 3.77 2.36
CA GLY A 51 0.26 4.32 1.85
C GLY A 51 -0.48 5.11 2.92
N VAL A 52 -1.25 6.10 2.52
CA VAL A 52 -2.04 6.93 3.41
C VAL A 52 -3.47 7.10 2.93
N LEU A 53 -4.43 6.72 3.77
CA LEU A 53 -5.81 7.14 3.60
C LEU A 53 -5.96 8.55 4.18
N MET A 54 -6.21 9.51 3.32
CA MET A 54 -6.45 10.90 3.72
C MET A 54 -7.88 11.08 4.19
N TYR A 55 -8.08 11.63 5.40
CA TYR A 55 -9.39 11.78 6.03
C TYR A 55 -9.58 13.17 6.63
N ASP A 56 -10.70 13.77 6.32
CA ASP A 56 -11.22 14.99 6.96
C ASP A 56 -12.26 14.62 8.03
N PRO A 57 -11.90 14.69 9.33
CA PRO A 57 -12.80 14.32 10.40
C PRO A 57 -13.98 15.31 10.61
N GLY A 58 -13.81 16.55 10.17
CA GLY A 58 -14.84 17.60 10.29
C GLY A 58 -15.97 17.40 9.30
N ARG A 59 -15.62 17.00 8.07
CA ARG A 59 -16.57 16.77 6.96
C ARG A 59 -16.98 15.31 6.83
N ASP A 60 -16.28 14.40 7.51
CA ASP A 60 -16.44 12.95 7.38
C ASP A 60 -16.18 12.45 5.93
N GLU A 61 -15.14 13.00 5.32
CA GLU A 61 -14.76 12.76 3.93
C GLU A 61 -13.38 12.13 3.84
N VAL A 62 -13.18 11.29 2.83
CA VAL A 62 -11.88 10.73 2.45
C VAL A 62 -11.49 11.22 1.07
N VAL A 63 -10.18 11.30 0.84
CA VAL A 63 -9.63 11.56 -0.48
C VAL A 63 -9.04 10.27 -1.02
N LEU A 64 -9.51 9.88 -2.19
CA LEU A 64 -9.02 8.74 -2.96
C LEU A 64 -8.43 9.23 -4.27
N ILE A 65 -7.52 8.44 -4.82
CA ILE A 65 -6.94 8.65 -6.15
C ILE A 65 -7.41 7.57 -7.10
N ARG A 66 -7.41 7.88 -8.39
CA ARG A 66 -7.70 6.91 -9.44
C ARG A 66 -6.68 7.02 -10.54
N GLN A 67 -6.00 5.93 -10.86
CA GLN A 67 -4.94 5.89 -11.84
C GLN A 67 -4.88 4.56 -12.59
N PHE A 68 -4.17 4.54 -13.72
CA PHE A 68 -3.92 3.34 -14.50
C PHE A 68 -2.88 2.45 -13.82
N ARG A 69 -3.20 1.15 -13.71
CA ARG A 69 -2.30 0.14 -13.17
C ARG A 69 -2.09 -1.01 -14.15
N ALA A 70 -0.87 -1.14 -14.66
CA ALA A 70 -0.49 -2.19 -15.60
C ALA A 70 -0.69 -3.60 -15.02
N GLY A 71 -0.51 -3.79 -13.70
CA GLY A 71 -0.76 -5.06 -13.02
C GLY A 71 -2.23 -5.47 -13.06
N ALA A 72 -3.17 -4.54 -12.86
CA ALA A 72 -4.60 -4.79 -12.98
C ALA A 72 -4.97 -5.16 -14.43
N TYR A 73 -4.42 -4.43 -15.41
CA TYR A 73 -4.60 -4.74 -16.83
C TYR A 73 -4.12 -6.16 -17.17
N ALA A 74 -2.92 -6.53 -16.74
CA ALA A 74 -2.35 -7.86 -16.98
C ALA A 74 -3.15 -8.97 -16.30
N ALA A 75 -3.83 -8.68 -15.19
CA ALA A 75 -4.73 -9.60 -14.50
C ALA A 75 -6.12 -9.70 -15.14
N GLY A 76 -6.38 -9.01 -16.26
CA GLY A 76 -7.69 -8.97 -16.91
C GLY A 76 -8.75 -8.20 -16.12
N ARG A 77 -8.35 -7.30 -15.21
CA ARG A 77 -9.23 -6.45 -14.41
C ARG A 77 -9.32 -5.04 -15.00
N HIS A 78 -10.24 -4.23 -14.48
CA HIS A 78 -10.33 -2.82 -14.88
C HIS A 78 -9.04 -2.09 -14.45
N PRO A 79 -8.28 -1.50 -15.40
CA PRO A 79 -6.93 -1.01 -15.08
C PRO A 79 -6.90 0.35 -14.36
N TRP A 80 -7.96 1.15 -14.39
CA TRP A 80 -8.07 2.36 -13.57
C TRP A 80 -8.62 2.01 -12.21
N THR A 81 -7.75 1.91 -11.24
CA THR A 81 -8.07 1.46 -9.87
C THR A 81 -8.29 2.65 -8.94
N TRP A 82 -9.26 2.52 -8.03
CA TRP A 82 -9.41 3.41 -6.89
C TRP A 82 -8.43 3.01 -5.80
N GLU A 83 -7.62 3.97 -5.33
CA GLU A 83 -6.54 3.72 -4.39
C GLU A 83 -6.45 4.82 -3.32
N ILE A 84 -5.69 4.55 -2.27
CA ILE A 84 -5.14 5.58 -1.40
C ILE A 84 -3.80 6.04 -1.99
N VAL A 85 -3.33 7.24 -1.62
CA VAL A 85 -1.98 7.69 -2.00
C VAL A 85 -0.94 6.73 -1.46
N ALA A 86 0.01 6.30 -2.30
CA ALA A 86 1.03 5.34 -1.93
C ALA A 86 2.26 5.45 -2.83
N GLY A 87 3.44 5.24 -2.24
CA GLY A 87 4.72 5.27 -2.94
C GLY A 87 5.73 4.27 -2.41
N ILE A 88 6.84 4.16 -3.11
CA ILE A 88 8.00 3.39 -2.69
C ILE A 88 8.83 4.24 -1.73
N ILE A 89 9.26 3.65 -0.63
CA ILE A 89 10.16 4.29 0.33
C ILE A 89 11.58 4.24 -0.24
N GLU A 90 12.14 5.39 -0.58
CA GLU A 90 13.48 5.50 -1.13
C GLU A 90 14.57 5.22 -0.09
N GLU A 91 15.81 5.01 -0.57
CA GLU A 91 16.96 4.85 0.31
C GLU A 91 17.12 6.08 1.22
N LYS A 92 17.18 5.88 2.54
CA LYS A 92 17.27 6.91 3.59
C LYS A 92 15.98 7.70 3.85
N GLU A 93 14.88 7.34 3.23
CA GLU A 93 13.58 7.91 3.50
C GLU A 93 12.82 7.07 4.55
N THR A 94 12.02 7.72 5.38
CA THR A 94 11.04 7.03 6.24
C THR A 94 9.69 6.99 5.54
N ALA A 95 8.82 6.05 5.94
CA ALA A 95 7.45 5.99 5.40
C ALA A 95 6.69 7.32 5.59
N GLU A 96 6.87 8.01 6.72
CA GLU A 96 6.22 9.31 6.95
C GLU A 96 6.73 10.42 6.03
N ILE A 97 8.04 10.45 5.74
CA ILE A 97 8.63 11.41 4.80
C ILE A 97 8.08 11.16 3.40
N MET A 98 8.12 9.90 2.95
CA MET A 98 7.58 9.47 1.66
C MET A 98 6.09 9.85 1.53
N ILE A 99 5.25 9.52 2.52
CA ILE A 99 3.82 9.87 2.52
C ILE A 99 3.61 11.37 2.33
N ARG A 100 4.39 12.21 3.00
CA ARG A 100 4.25 13.67 2.88
C ARG A 100 4.62 14.17 1.49
N ARG A 101 5.63 13.58 0.87
CA ARG A 101 6.05 13.87 -0.50
C ARG A 101 4.97 13.42 -1.49
N GLU A 102 4.59 12.14 -1.46
CA GLU A 102 3.61 11.56 -2.37
C GLU A 102 2.23 12.24 -2.27
N THR A 103 1.80 12.63 -1.06
CA THR A 103 0.53 13.34 -0.89
C THR A 103 0.51 14.68 -1.63
N VAL A 104 1.65 15.35 -1.73
CA VAL A 104 1.77 16.60 -2.50
C VAL A 104 1.81 16.30 -4.00
N GLU A 105 2.59 15.32 -4.42
CA GLU A 105 2.80 14.96 -5.83
C GLU A 105 1.52 14.36 -6.46
N GLU A 106 0.89 13.39 -5.79
CA GLU A 106 -0.28 12.67 -6.30
C GLU A 106 -1.64 13.35 -6.03
N ALA A 107 -1.72 14.22 -5.00
CA ALA A 107 -3.01 14.81 -4.60
C ALA A 107 -3.00 16.33 -4.40
N GLY A 108 -1.85 17.00 -4.49
CA GLY A 108 -1.72 18.43 -4.25
C GLY A 108 -2.06 18.86 -2.83
N LEU A 109 -2.02 17.96 -1.86
CA LEU A 109 -2.42 18.18 -0.47
C LEU A 109 -1.24 18.04 0.50
N SER A 110 -1.34 18.73 1.62
CA SER A 110 -0.45 18.51 2.76
C SER A 110 -1.16 17.72 3.83
N VAL A 111 -0.58 16.60 4.23
CA VAL A 111 -1.09 15.78 5.33
C VAL A 111 -0.58 16.28 6.68
N GLY A 112 -1.46 16.38 7.66
CA GLY A 112 -1.16 16.77 9.03
C GLY A 112 -0.67 15.62 9.90
N GLU A 113 -1.40 15.35 11.00
CA GLU A 113 -1.13 14.21 11.88
C GLU A 113 -1.33 12.89 11.16
N LEU A 114 -0.42 11.93 11.38
CA LEU A 114 -0.48 10.57 10.89
C LEU A 114 -0.77 9.59 12.03
N ILE A 115 -1.67 8.66 11.81
CA ILE A 115 -1.94 7.53 12.70
C ILE A 115 -1.51 6.27 11.96
N PRO A 116 -0.55 5.48 12.47
CA PRO A 116 -0.19 4.21 11.87
C PRO A 116 -1.35 3.21 11.99
N ILE A 117 -1.69 2.57 10.89
CA ILE A 117 -2.72 1.53 10.82
C ILE A 117 -2.09 0.15 10.95
N GLN A 118 -1.26 -0.22 9.99
CA GLN A 118 -0.68 -1.56 9.90
C GLN A 118 0.58 -1.53 9.03
N ASN A 119 1.49 -2.48 9.27
CA ASN A 119 2.54 -2.85 8.31
C ASN A 119 2.24 -4.26 7.80
N VAL A 120 2.00 -4.41 6.50
CA VAL A 120 1.53 -5.65 5.90
C VAL A 120 2.42 -6.11 4.76
N MET A 121 2.57 -7.41 4.62
CA MET A 121 3.08 -8.02 3.40
C MET A 121 1.89 -8.32 2.48
N LEU A 122 1.95 -7.87 1.23
CA LEU A 122 0.84 -8.03 0.30
C LEU A 122 0.76 -9.45 -0.29
N THR A 123 1.91 -10.06 -0.56
CA THR A 123 1.98 -11.39 -1.17
C THR A 123 3.18 -12.17 -0.62
N PRO A 124 3.18 -12.59 0.67
CA PRO A 124 4.37 -13.15 1.33
C PRO A 124 4.88 -14.46 0.72
N GLY A 125 4.08 -15.12 -0.11
CA GLY A 125 4.49 -16.34 -0.81
C GLY A 125 5.43 -16.12 -1.99
N ALA A 126 5.48 -14.90 -2.56
CA ALA A 126 6.21 -14.64 -3.80
C ALA A 126 6.78 -13.21 -3.91
N CYS A 127 6.50 -12.33 -2.97
CA CYS A 127 6.96 -10.94 -3.01
C CYS A 127 7.54 -10.53 -1.66
N SER A 128 8.66 -9.80 -1.68
CA SER A 128 9.30 -9.27 -0.47
C SER A 128 8.74 -7.91 -0.04
N GLU A 129 7.86 -7.31 -0.83
CA GLU A 129 7.26 -6.01 -0.52
C GLU A 129 6.45 -6.05 0.77
N SER A 130 6.66 -5.04 1.61
CA SER A 130 5.73 -4.69 2.68
C SER A 130 5.26 -3.25 2.53
N CYS A 131 4.06 -2.95 3.01
CA CYS A 131 3.47 -1.62 2.94
C CYS A 131 3.09 -1.14 4.35
N GLN A 132 3.62 0.02 4.74
CA GLN A 132 3.24 0.71 5.96
C GLN A 132 2.02 1.61 5.67
N ILE A 133 0.88 1.28 6.25
CA ILE A 133 -0.39 1.96 6.02
C ILE A 133 -0.66 2.96 7.14
N PHE A 134 -1.07 4.17 6.77
CA PHE A 134 -1.41 5.25 7.70
C PHE A 134 -2.79 5.84 7.41
N LEU A 135 -3.39 6.43 8.43
CA LEU A 135 -4.44 7.41 8.29
C LEU A 135 -3.83 8.81 8.44
N GLY A 136 -4.12 9.72 7.51
CA GLY A 136 -3.61 11.08 7.51
C GLY A 136 -4.72 12.12 7.65
N ARG A 137 -4.58 13.05 8.60
CA ARG A 137 -5.52 14.17 8.76
C ARG A 137 -5.32 15.20 7.67
N ILE A 138 -6.41 15.60 6.99
CA ILE A 138 -6.40 16.64 5.96
C ILE A 138 -7.58 17.60 6.12
N ASP A 139 -7.57 18.69 5.37
CA ASP A 139 -8.73 19.52 5.03
C ASP A 139 -9.13 19.20 3.58
N SER A 140 -10.25 18.52 3.40
CA SER A 140 -10.75 18.08 2.09
C SER A 140 -11.30 19.21 1.23
N SER A 141 -11.52 20.41 1.79
CA SER A 141 -12.14 21.54 1.08
C SER A 141 -11.34 22.03 -0.14
N LYS A 142 -10.07 21.68 -0.24
CA LYS A 142 -9.17 22.04 -1.33
C LYS A 142 -8.77 20.85 -2.20
N ALA A 143 -9.29 19.68 -1.92
CA ALA A 143 -8.95 18.46 -2.64
C ALA A 143 -9.75 18.33 -3.94
N GLY A 144 -9.15 17.64 -4.91
CA GLY A 144 -9.75 17.34 -6.20
C GLY A 144 -8.94 17.88 -7.37
N GLY A 145 -9.09 17.30 -8.53
CA GLY A 145 -8.35 17.65 -9.73
C GLY A 145 -7.57 16.48 -10.33
N VAL A 146 -6.63 16.79 -11.20
CA VAL A 146 -5.72 15.81 -11.82
C VAL A 146 -4.29 16.22 -11.47
N PHE A 147 -3.50 15.27 -11.00
CA PHE A 147 -2.15 15.42 -10.50
C PHE A 147 -1.23 14.31 -11.03
N GLY A 148 -0.03 14.22 -10.52
CA GLY A 148 1.02 13.27 -10.91
C GLY A 148 2.16 13.96 -11.62
N LEU A 149 3.30 13.28 -11.68
CA LEU A 149 4.51 13.79 -12.32
C LEU A 149 4.54 13.43 -13.81
N ALA A 150 4.63 14.44 -14.65
CA ALA A 150 4.64 14.23 -16.11
C ALA A 150 5.84 13.40 -16.60
N GLU A 151 6.99 13.53 -15.93
CA GLU A 151 8.19 12.73 -16.17
C GLU A 151 8.03 11.26 -15.82
N GLU A 152 7.08 10.92 -14.95
CA GLU A 152 6.72 9.54 -14.56
C GLU A 152 5.51 9.01 -15.37
N HIS A 153 4.99 9.81 -16.30
CA HIS A 153 3.80 9.50 -17.08
C HIS A 153 2.55 9.25 -16.23
N GLU A 154 2.44 9.95 -15.12
CA GLU A 154 1.31 9.86 -14.21
C GLU A 154 0.14 10.73 -14.64
N ASP A 155 -1.07 10.17 -14.55
CA ASP A 155 -2.35 10.85 -14.76
C ASP A 155 -3.29 10.37 -13.64
N ILE A 156 -3.31 11.12 -12.53
CA ILE A 156 -3.92 10.74 -11.28
C ILE A 156 -5.14 11.63 -11.00
N LEU A 157 -6.34 11.05 -11.08
CA LEU A 157 -7.57 11.73 -10.70
C LEU A 157 -7.76 11.67 -9.19
N VAL A 158 -7.81 12.83 -8.55
CA VAL A 158 -8.10 12.99 -7.11
C VAL A 158 -9.59 13.24 -6.88
N LYS A 159 -10.22 12.50 -6.00
CA LYS A 159 -11.63 12.64 -5.67
C LYS A 159 -11.89 12.63 -4.17
N VAL A 160 -12.69 13.58 -3.73
CA VAL A 160 -13.27 13.62 -2.39
C VAL A 160 -14.56 12.82 -2.40
N LEU A 161 -14.73 11.95 -1.41
CA LEU A 161 -15.94 11.16 -1.20
C LEU A 161 -16.35 11.21 0.27
N PRO A 162 -17.65 11.31 0.60
CA PRO A 162 -18.13 10.96 1.92
C PRO A 162 -17.64 9.57 2.31
N PHE A 163 -17.22 9.38 3.57
CA PHE A 163 -16.68 8.10 4.02
C PHE A 163 -17.62 6.92 3.67
N ALA A 164 -18.91 7.09 3.87
CA ALA A 164 -19.89 6.04 3.57
C ALA A 164 -19.91 5.64 2.09
N GLU A 165 -19.72 6.59 1.16
CA GLU A 165 -19.62 6.30 -0.28
C GLU A 165 -18.33 5.57 -0.62
N ALA A 166 -17.20 5.99 -0.06
CA ALA A 166 -15.92 5.32 -0.26
C ALA A 166 -15.94 3.88 0.29
N TYR A 167 -16.55 3.67 1.45
CA TYR A 167 -16.69 2.34 2.03
C TYR A 167 -17.62 1.43 1.18
N ALA A 168 -18.69 1.98 0.63
CA ALA A 168 -19.55 1.25 -0.30
C ALA A 168 -18.82 0.79 -1.57
N LEU A 169 -17.75 1.49 -2.03
CA LEU A 169 -16.90 1.01 -3.13
C LEU A 169 -16.14 -0.28 -2.74
N VAL A 170 -15.72 -0.42 -1.46
CA VAL A 170 -15.12 -1.66 -0.95
C VAL A 170 -16.16 -2.78 -0.94
N GLU A 171 -17.36 -2.53 -0.44
CA GLU A 171 -18.44 -3.53 -0.36
C GLU A 171 -18.85 -4.05 -1.75
N ARG A 172 -18.81 -3.19 -2.78
CA ARG A 172 -19.10 -3.55 -4.17
C ARG A 172 -17.89 -4.12 -4.93
N ASN A 173 -16.74 -4.25 -4.26
CA ASN A 173 -15.47 -4.68 -4.85
C ASN A 173 -14.99 -3.79 -6.02
N GLU A 174 -15.30 -2.50 -5.95
CA GLU A 174 -14.77 -1.47 -6.86
C GLU A 174 -13.41 -0.93 -6.36
N ILE A 175 -13.20 -0.97 -5.02
CA ILE A 175 -11.87 -0.90 -4.41
C ILE A 175 -11.49 -2.32 -4.04
N ASP A 176 -10.54 -2.89 -4.75
CA ASP A 176 -10.15 -4.29 -4.68
C ASP A 176 -8.65 -4.51 -4.45
N ASN A 177 -7.90 -3.43 -4.24
CA ASN A 177 -6.50 -3.49 -3.82
C ASN A 177 -6.40 -3.57 -2.28
N ALA A 178 -5.49 -4.41 -1.80
CA ALA A 178 -5.39 -4.75 -0.38
C ALA A 178 -5.17 -3.52 0.51
N VAL A 179 -4.32 -2.58 0.10
CA VAL A 179 -3.92 -1.42 0.91
C VAL A 179 -5.12 -0.49 1.13
N GLY A 180 -5.88 -0.19 0.07
CA GLY A 180 -7.10 0.62 0.15
C GLY A 180 -8.20 -0.05 0.98
N VAL A 181 -8.41 -1.35 0.78
CA VAL A 181 -9.39 -2.14 1.57
C VAL A 181 -9.05 -2.12 3.05
N ILE A 182 -7.80 -2.42 3.42
CA ILE A 182 -7.35 -2.41 4.83
C ILE A 182 -7.55 -1.04 5.46
N ALA A 183 -7.14 0.03 4.77
CA ALA A 183 -7.23 1.38 5.30
C ALA A 183 -8.69 1.82 5.55
N LEU A 184 -9.59 1.57 4.59
CA LEU A 184 -11.00 1.92 4.71
C LEU A 184 -11.73 1.07 5.76
N GLN A 185 -11.45 -0.23 5.84
CA GLN A 185 -12.00 -1.10 6.88
C GLN A 185 -11.51 -0.71 8.27
N TRP A 186 -10.21 -0.36 8.40
CA TRP A 186 -9.68 0.13 9.66
C TRP A 186 -10.39 1.42 10.11
N LEU A 187 -10.55 2.37 9.18
CA LEU A 187 -11.28 3.61 9.48
C LEU A 187 -12.74 3.33 9.86
N ALA A 188 -13.42 2.39 9.21
CA ALA A 188 -14.78 2.01 9.58
C ALA A 188 -14.89 1.57 11.04
N LEU A 189 -13.90 0.82 11.54
CA LEU A 189 -13.87 0.31 12.92
C LEU A 189 -13.48 1.38 13.95
N HIS A 190 -12.70 2.39 13.58
CA HIS A 190 -12.10 3.37 14.50
C HIS A 190 -12.60 4.81 14.29
N ARG A 191 -13.56 5.03 13.36
CA ARG A 191 -13.96 6.37 12.90
C ARG A 191 -14.37 7.31 14.03
N ASP A 192 -15.15 6.84 14.97
CA ASP A 192 -15.63 7.65 16.08
C ASP A 192 -14.49 8.08 17.01
N GLU A 193 -13.53 7.22 17.25
CA GLU A 193 -12.33 7.50 18.05
C GLU A 193 -11.44 8.53 17.34
N VAL A 194 -11.21 8.34 16.05
CA VAL A 194 -10.44 9.26 15.21
C VAL A 194 -11.09 10.64 15.18
N ARG A 195 -12.40 10.71 14.97
CA ARG A 195 -13.13 11.97 14.97
C ARG A 195 -13.09 12.70 16.33
N LYS A 196 -13.06 11.96 17.44
CA LYS A 196 -12.87 12.55 18.78
C LYS A 196 -11.45 13.08 18.97
N ARG A 197 -10.44 12.35 18.48
CA ARG A 197 -9.02 12.73 18.59
C ARG A 197 -8.67 13.96 17.75
N TRP A 198 -9.28 14.11 16.60
CA TRP A 198 -8.92 15.14 15.61
C TRP A 198 -9.91 16.34 15.54
N ARG A 199 -10.83 16.39 16.49
CA ARG A 199 -11.74 17.53 16.68
C ARG A 199 -11.05 18.78 17.19
#